data_06dd2560b27e43f1d325efd83b97287f
#
_entry.id   06dd2560b27e43f1d325efd83b97287f
#
_cell.length_a   1.000
_cell.length_b   1.000
_cell.length_c   1.000
_cell.angle_alpha   90.00
_cell.angle_beta   90.00
_cell.angle_gamma   90.00
#
_symmetry.space_group_name_H-M   'P 1'
#
loop_
_entity.id
_entity.type
_entity.pdbx_description
1 polymer ?
#
loop_
_entity_poly.entity_id
_entity_poly.type
_entity_poly.pdbx_seq_one_letter_code
_entity_poly.pdbx_strand_id
1 'polypeptide(L)'
;MRLGDALREIPGVCLLGRPNAEIGGIAYDSRSVWSGDLFVAIKGEKSDGARFIPQAIGRGASAVAAETQIESGPDTPVVVVPDARKFLAEISRVFYGDPCEELSLAAITGTNGKTTTSYLMESIYRCAGYRSCVVGTLGMKIGSSHFQSAHTTPESSDLMRFFRKAVTEGCTHGALEVSSHSLALKRVYGMRFRVGVFMNLTRDHLDFHRDMESYFLAKKLLFSEENRNRVEAAVINIDDPYGRRIASETRAAVLSFGFSEDAGIRVRKHQSRVDGTSLVLQTPAGEAGYRLRLVGRPNLYNVMAATGAALSLGIGLDKIRQGVEGLEGVPGRVERVDAGQDFTVIVDYAHSPDSLENLLNTVSRLPHARLITVFGCGGDRDRTKRPIMGEIAVRLSDFVFATSDNPRSEDPIEILDAIETGLRKGPAPYRIEPDRRKAIEAAVTAARTGDVVVIAGKGHEDYQILADRTIPFDDRKLAGELIRDLLKKR
;
A
#
# COMPACT_ATOMS: atom_id res chain seq x y z
N MET A 1 -0.46 -31.72 8.57
CA MET A 1 0.11 -32.16 7.26
C MET A 1 1.46 -32.82 7.50
N ARG A 2 1.79 -33.93 6.82
CA ARG A 2 3.15 -34.50 6.96
C ARG A 2 4.15 -33.68 6.13
N LEU A 3 5.31 -33.39 6.73
CA LEU A 3 6.36 -32.60 6.08
C LEU A 3 6.80 -33.20 4.74
N GLY A 4 7.06 -34.52 4.70
CA GLY A 4 7.47 -35.19 3.48
C GLY A 4 6.45 -35.10 2.34
N ASP A 5 5.14 -35.08 2.65
CA ASP A 5 4.09 -34.91 1.63
C ASP A 5 4.09 -33.48 1.08
N ALA A 6 4.25 -32.48 1.94
CA ALA A 6 4.32 -31.08 1.52
C ALA A 6 5.56 -30.80 0.65
N LEU A 7 6.69 -31.46 0.92
CA LEU A 7 7.94 -31.25 0.16
C LEU A 7 7.95 -31.90 -1.22
N ARG A 8 7.06 -32.88 -1.50
CA ARG A 8 6.98 -33.52 -2.83
C ARG A 8 6.62 -32.54 -3.95
N GLU A 9 5.89 -31.49 -3.61
CA GLU A 9 5.49 -30.44 -4.57
C GLU A 9 6.52 -29.32 -4.74
N ILE A 10 7.61 -29.34 -3.94
CA ILE A 10 8.60 -28.28 -3.91
C ILE A 10 9.97 -28.84 -4.37
N PRO A 11 10.38 -28.57 -5.61
CA PRO A 11 11.63 -29.10 -6.13
C PRO A 11 12.87 -28.39 -5.55
N GLY A 12 13.99 -29.11 -5.49
CA GLY A 12 15.29 -28.55 -5.13
C GLY A 12 15.53 -28.38 -3.63
N VAL A 13 14.73 -29.03 -2.77
CA VAL A 13 14.93 -29.06 -1.33
C VAL A 13 15.57 -30.38 -0.88
N CYS A 14 16.35 -30.33 0.19
CA CYS A 14 16.96 -31.53 0.80
C CYS A 14 16.44 -31.67 2.25
N LEU A 15 15.77 -32.79 2.53
CA LEU A 15 15.29 -33.09 3.87
C LEU A 15 16.32 -33.95 4.63
N LEU A 16 16.78 -33.46 5.74
CA LEU A 16 17.63 -34.15 6.69
C LEU A 16 16.78 -34.55 7.90
N GLY A 17 16.67 -35.83 8.22
CA GLY A 17 15.90 -36.36 9.34
C GLY A 17 14.58 -37.01 8.93
N ARG A 18 13.57 -36.98 9.81
CA ARG A 18 12.34 -37.79 9.69
C ARG A 18 11.33 -37.14 8.72
N PRO A 19 10.96 -37.77 7.58
CA PRO A 19 9.97 -37.22 6.65
C PRO A 19 8.54 -37.22 7.20
N ASN A 20 8.27 -38.00 8.24
CA ASN A 20 6.95 -38.17 8.83
C ASN A 20 6.60 -37.13 9.90
N ALA A 21 7.46 -36.13 10.13
CA ALA A 21 7.15 -35.04 11.05
C ALA A 21 5.85 -34.36 10.63
N GLU A 22 4.94 -34.18 11.56
CA GLU A 22 3.71 -33.43 11.31
C GLU A 22 3.93 -31.95 11.53
N ILE A 23 3.50 -31.12 10.58
CA ILE A 23 3.49 -29.68 10.69
C ILE A 23 2.05 -29.18 10.88
N GLY A 24 1.86 -28.33 11.92
CA GLY A 24 0.57 -27.74 12.30
C GLY A 24 0.40 -26.31 11.80
N GLY A 25 1.51 -25.65 11.43
CA GLY A 25 1.56 -24.28 10.94
C GLY A 25 2.90 -23.94 10.31
N ILE A 26 3.01 -22.71 9.82
CA ILE A 26 4.26 -22.16 9.24
C ILE A 26 4.58 -20.84 9.94
N ALA A 27 5.76 -20.74 10.51
CA ALA A 27 6.29 -19.54 11.16
C ALA A 27 7.62 -19.10 10.51
N TYR A 28 7.83 -17.79 10.42
CA TYR A 28 9.10 -17.17 9.99
C TYR A 28 9.67 -16.21 11.04
N ASP A 29 8.90 -15.92 12.10
CA ASP A 29 9.32 -15.18 13.28
C ASP A 29 9.38 -16.15 14.46
N SER A 30 10.57 -16.34 15.04
CA SER A 30 10.79 -17.25 16.16
C SER A 30 9.94 -16.93 17.41
N ARG A 31 9.50 -15.68 17.55
CA ARG A 31 8.64 -15.22 18.65
C ARG A 31 7.19 -15.68 18.48
N SER A 32 6.75 -15.95 17.25
CA SER A 32 5.39 -16.38 16.90
C SER A 32 5.26 -17.89 16.66
N VAL A 33 6.32 -18.66 16.88
CA VAL A 33 6.29 -20.11 16.74
C VAL A 33 5.37 -20.75 17.79
N TRP A 34 4.47 -21.60 17.32
CA TRP A 34 3.64 -22.50 18.12
C TRP A 34 4.19 -23.93 18.04
N SER A 35 3.85 -24.74 19.05
CA SER A 35 4.23 -26.16 19.04
C SER A 35 3.64 -26.86 17.81
N GLY A 36 4.51 -27.55 17.07
CA GLY A 36 4.13 -28.23 15.83
C GLY A 36 4.38 -27.41 14.55
N ASP A 37 4.82 -26.15 14.63
CA ASP A 37 5.08 -25.34 13.42
C ASP A 37 6.35 -25.77 12.67
N LEU A 38 6.35 -25.59 11.35
CA LEU A 38 7.57 -25.49 10.55
C LEU A 38 8.10 -24.05 10.64
N PHE A 39 9.30 -23.88 11.22
CA PHE A 39 9.98 -22.61 11.24
C PHE A 39 10.86 -22.44 10.00
N VAL A 40 10.63 -21.38 9.22
CA VAL A 40 11.44 -21.02 8.04
C VAL A 40 12.35 -19.85 8.39
N ALA A 41 13.65 -20.10 8.44
CA ALA A 41 14.66 -19.10 8.79
C ALA A 41 14.98 -18.21 7.59
N ILE A 42 14.22 -17.12 7.43
CA ILE A 42 14.44 -16.15 6.35
C ILE A 42 15.51 -15.13 6.72
N LYS A 43 16.34 -14.74 5.76
CA LYS A 43 17.29 -13.64 5.92
C LYS A 43 16.58 -12.30 5.82
N GLY A 44 16.58 -11.53 6.90
CA GLY A 44 16.08 -10.16 6.98
C GLY A 44 17.15 -9.12 6.67
N GLU A 45 16.75 -7.85 6.54
CA GLU A 45 17.68 -6.73 6.29
C GLU A 45 18.61 -6.48 7.50
N LYS A 46 18.11 -6.66 8.73
CA LYS A 46 18.84 -6.36 9.97
C LYS A 46 19.39 -7.60 10.69
N SER A 47 18.87 -8.79 10.38
CA SER A 47 19.26 -10.02 11.07
C SER A 47 19.04 -11.25 10.19
N ASP A 48 19.89 -12.25 10.40
CA ASP A 48 19.75 -13.57 9.79
C ASP A 48 18.84 -14.45 10.66
N GLY A 49 17.75 -14.95 10.07
CA GLY A 49 16.78 -15.83 10.73
C GLY A 49 17.38 -17.12 11.26
N ALA A 50 18.49 -17.59 10.68
CA ALA A 50 19.19 -18.80 11.14
C ALA A 50 19.65 -18.71 12.61
N ARG A 51 19.97 -17.51 13.10
CA ARG A 51 20.34 -17.25 14.50
C ARG A 51 19.21 -17.58 15.50
N PHE A 52 17.97 -17.58 15.05
CA PHE A 52 16.80 -17.80 15.90
C PHE A 52 16.26 -19.23 15.86
N ILE A 53 16.93 -20.13 15.14
CA ILE A 53 16.52 -21.54 15.04
C ILE A 53 16.52 -22.22 16.42
N PRO A 54 17.54 -22.06 17.30
CA PRO A 54 17.49 -22.65 18.65
C PRO A 54 16.27 -22.15 19.45
N GLN A 55 15.92 -20.88 19.31
CA GLN A 55 14.73 -20.32 19.95
C GLN A 55 13.44 -20.94 19.41
N ALA A 56 13.33 -21.10 18.08
CA ALA A 56 12.17 -21.72 17.45
C ALA A 56 11.98 -23.18 17.90
N ILE A 57 13.06 -23.97 17.95
CA ILE A 57 13.05 -25.34 18.45
C ILE A 57 12.65 -25.36 19.93
N GLY A 58 13.21 -24.48 20.77
CA GLY A 58 12.86 -24.37 22.19
C GLY A 58 11.39 -23.98 22.41
N ARG A 59 10.72 -23.37 21.43
CA ARG A 59 9.27 -23.09 21.46
C ARG A 59 8.42 -24.20 20.86
N GLY A 60 9.02 -25.29 20.40
CA GLY A 60 8.33 -26.49 19.93
C GLY A 60 8.13 -26.54 18.41
N ALA A 61 8.95 -25.86 17.61
CA ALA A 61 8.97 -26.09 16.18
C ALA A 61 9.21 -27.57 15.87
N SER A 62 8.33 -28.20 15.08
CA SER A 62 8.43 -29.62 14.71
C SER A 62 9.42 -29.88 13.57
N ALA A 63 9.76 -28.84 12.82
CA ALA A 63 10.74 -28.85 11.74
C ALA A 63 11.31 -27.44 11.52
N VAL A 64 12.48 -27.35 10.91
CA VAL A 64 13.10 -26.08 10.53
C VAL A 64 13.54 -26.10 9.07
N ALA A 65 13.49 -24.94 8.39
CA ALA A 65 14.02 -24.77 7.04
C ALA A 65 15.05 -23.63 7.03
N ALA A 66 16.20 -23.84 6.37
CA ALA A 66 17.27 -22.85 6.28
C ALA A 66 18.06 -23.01 4.96
N GLU A 67 18.79 -21.94 4.56
CA GLU A 67 19.64 -21.96 3.35
C GLU A 67 20.97 -22.71 3.56
N THR A 68 21.33 -23.04 4.78
CA THR A 68 22.53 -23.79 5.12
C THR A 68 22.18 -25.00 5.96
N GLN A 69 23.00 -26.04 5.88
CA GLN A 69 22.90 -27.18 6.78
C GLN A 69 23.20 -26.74 8.21
N ILE A 70 22.32 -27.13 9.13
CA ILE A 70 22.42 -26.82 10.57
C ILE A 70 22.44 -28.14 11.35
N GLU A 71 23.21 -28.14 12.41
CA GLU A 71 23.09 -29.20 13.41
C GLU A 71 21.83 -28.92 14.25
N SER A 72 20.78 -29.70 14.01
CA SER A 72 19.61 -29.76 14.87
C SER A 72 19.72 -31.01 15.75
N GLY A 73 19.07 -31.00 16.91
CA GLY A 73 18.98 -32.21 17.74
C GLY A 73 18.33 -33.37 16.92
N PRO A 74 18.50 -34.61 17.36
CA PRO A 74 18.12 -35.83 16.60
C PRO A 74 16.64 -35.91 16.24
N ASP A 75 15.81 -35.13 16.89
CA ASP A 75 14.36 -35.19 16.75
C ASP A 75 13.76 -34.10 15.84
N THR A 76 14.50 -33.04 15.46
CA THR A 76 13.98 -31.95 14.64
C THR A 76 14.52 -32.06 13.21
N PRO A 77 13.71 -32.44 12.21
CA PRO A 77 14.12 -32.49 10.83
C PRO A 77 14.45 -31.10 10.29
N VAL A 78 15.47 -31.07 9.42
CA VAL A 78 15.97 -29.85 8.76
C VAL A 78 15.70 -29.94 7.28
N VAL A 79 15.06 -28.93 6.72
CA VAL A 79 14.90 -28.75 5.29
C VAL A 79 15.95 -27.74 4.79
N VAL A 80 16.94 -28.21 4.06
CA VAL A 80 17.93 -27.35 3.41
C VAL A 80 17.36 -26.87 2.08
N VAL A 81 17.34 -25.55 1.90
CA VAL A 81 16.69 -24.88 0.76
C VAL A 81 17.64 -23.90 0.08
N PRO A 82 17.58 -23.73 -1.24
CA PRO A 82 18.44 -22.77 -1.93
C PRO A 82 18.06 -21.31 -1.69
N ASP A 83 16.81 -21.04 -1.31
CA ASP A 83 16.25 -19.71 -1.07
C ASP A 83 15.08 -19.82 -0.09
N ALA A 84 15.29 -19.35 1.13
CA ALA A 84 14.31 -19.50 2.22
C ALA A 84 13.02 -18.69 1.98
N ARG A 85 13.09 -17.53 1.29
CA ARG A 85 11.91 -16.72 0.98
C ARG A 85 11.04 -17.36 -0.11
N LYS A 86 11.69 -17.91 -1.14
CA LYS A 86 11.00 -18.67 -2.18
C LYS A 86 10.35 -19.92 -1.58
N PHE A 87 11.10 -20.64 -0.76
CA PHE A 87 10.57 -21.82 -0.06
C PHE A 87 9.38 -21.47 0.83
N LEU A 88 9.46 -20.36 1.61
CA LEU A 88 8.36 -19.90 2.45
C LEU A 88 7.09 -19.65 1.62
N ALA A 89 7.22 -19.05 0.43
CA ALA A 89 6.08 -18.83 -0.46
C ALA A 89 5.50 -20.15 -0.99
N GLU A 90 6.36 -21.05 -1.47
CA GLU A 90 5.94 -22.34 -2.04
C GLU A 90 5.31 -23.27 -0.98
N ILE A 91 5.95 -23.42 0.19
CA ILE A 91 5.43 -24.28 1.27
C ILE A 91 4.13 -23.74 1.85
N SER A 92 3.98 -22.41 1.92
CA SER A 92 2.74 -21.79 2.40
C SER A 92 1.57 -22.06 1.44
N ARG A 93 1.80 -22.01 0.12
CA ARG A 93 0.79 -22.35 -0.87
C ARG A 93 0.34 -23.82 -0.70
N VAL A 94 1.29 -24.74 -0.60
CA VAL A 94 1.01 -26.16 -0.39
C VAL A 94 0.24 -26.38 0.92
N PHE A 95 0.75 -25.82 2.01
CA PHE A 95 0.16 -26.03 3.35
C PHE A 95 -1.27 -25.51 3.46
N TYR A 96 -1.55 -24.32 2.91
CA TYR A 96 -2.87 -23.69 2.94
C TYR A 96 -3.74 -24.08 1.74
N GLY A 97 -3.31 -25.01 0.87
CA GLY A 97 -4.10 -25.55 -0.25
C GLY A 97 -4.33 -24.54 -1.37
N ASP A 98 -3.35 -23.66 -1.62
CA ASP A 98 -3.33 -22.63 -2.67
C ASP A 98 -4.63 -21.83 -2.85
N PRO A 99 -5.04 -21.03 -1.86
CA PRO A 99 -6.31 -20.29 -1.92
C PRO A 99 -6.40 -19.28 -3.07
N CYS A 100 -5.26 -18.94 -3.69
CA CYS A 100 -5.22 -18.03 -4.84
C CYS A 100 -5.81 -18.65 -6.11
N GLU A 101 -5.94 -19.97 -6.19
CA GLU A 101 -6.63 -20.62 -7.29
C GLU A 101 -8.17 -20.51 -7.17
N GLU A 102 -8.68 -20.36 -5.94
CA GLU A 102 -10.11 -20.27 -5.65
C GLU A 102 -10.64 -18.82 -5.66
N LEU A 103 -9.73 -17.83 -5.50
CA LEU A 103 -10.07 -16.41 -5.46
C LEU A 103 -9.81 -15.73 -6.80
N SER A 104 -10.73 -14.89 -7.24
CA SER A 104 -10.50 -13.91 -8.31
C SER A 104 -9.73 -12.71 -7.76
N LEU A 105 -8.40 -12.83 -7.67
CA LEU A 105 -7.54 -11.81 -7.09
C LEU A 105 -7.12 -10.75 -8.12
N ALA A 106 -7.26 -9.47 -7.74
CA ALA A 106 -6.66 -8.32 -8.42
C ALA A 106 -5.42 -7.86 -7.63
N ALA A 107 -4.24 -7.89 -8.26
CA ALA A 107 -2.98 -7.41 -7.72
C ALA A 107 -2.72 -5.97 -8.21
N ILE A 108 -2.56 -5.02 -7.29
CA ILE A 108 -2.43 -3.60 -7.64
C ILE A 108 -1.03 -3.11 -7.22
N THR A 109 -0.20 -2.72 -8.21
CA THR A 109 1.13 -2.16 -7.95
C THR A 109 1.26 -0.76 -8.54
N GLY A 110 2.23 -0.02 -8.05
CA GLY A 110 2.53 1.37 -8.43
C GLY A 110 3.14 2.12 -7.26
N THR A 111 3.64 3.32 -7.48
CA THR A 111 4.06 4.21 -6.39
C THR A 111 2.83 4.73 -5.67
N ASN A 112 1.88 5.32 -6.39
CA ASN A 112 0.66 5.94 -5.88
C ASN A 112 -0.61 5.24 -6.39
N GLY A 113 -1.74 5.41 -5.68
CA GLY A 113 -3.07 4.97 -6.11
C GLY A 113 -3.48 3.56 -5.68
N LYS A 114 -2.57 2.71 -5.17
CA LYS A 114 -2.87 1.31 -4.80
C LYS A 114 -4.05 1.19 -3.84
N THR A 115 -4.01 1.88 -2.72
CA THR A 115 -5.03 1.82 -1.66
C THR A 115 -6.40 2.30 -2.17
N THR A 116 -6.45 3.43 -2.85
CA THR A 116 -7.71 3.94 -3.40
C THR A 116 -8.30 2.97 -4.43
N THR A 117 -7.45 2.39 -5.29
CA THR A 117 -7.91 1.42 -6.29
C THR A 117 -8.38 0.12 -5.64
N SER A 118 -7.73 -0.38 -4.58
CA SER A 118 -8.20 -1.58 -3.86
C SER A 118 -9.54 -1.38 -3.18
N TYR A 119 -9.81 -0.18 -2.62
CA TYR A 119 -11.10 0.17 -2.04
C TYR A 119 -12.18 0.39 -3.09
N LEU A 120 -11.85 0.97 -4.25
CA LEU A 120 -12.77 1.01 -5.40
C LEU A 120 -13.15 -0.39 -5.85
N MET A 121 -12.18 -1.32 -5.96
CA MET A 121 -12.44 -2.71 -6.29
C MET A 121 -13.36 -3.38 -5.28
N GLU A 122 -13.12 -3.20 -3.97
CA GLU A 122 -14.00 -3.74 -2.92
C GLU A 122 -15.43 -3.22 -3.07
N SER A 123 -15.61 -1.92 -3.28
CA SER A 123 -16.92 -1.31 -3.48
C SER A 123 -17.62 -1.86 -4.72
N ILE A 124 -16.88 -2.07 -5.82
CA ILE A 124 -17.39 -2.68 -7.05
C ILE A 124 -17.80 -4.13 -6.79
N TYR A 125 -16.97 -4.94 -6.12
CA TYR A 125 -17.29 -6.32 -5.77
C TYR A 125 -18.58 -6.42 -4.97
N ARG A 126 -18.73 -5.58 -3.95
CA ARG A 126 -19.94 -5.51 -3.11
C ARG A 126 -21.19 -5.19 -3.94
N CYS A 127 -21.13 -4.20 -4.85
CA CYS A 127 -22.23 -3.84 -5.74
C CYS A 127 -22.53 -4.92 -6.78
N ALA A 128 -21.54 -5.71 -7.15
CA ALA A 128 -21.72 -6.88 -8.01
C ALA A 128 -22.27 -8.12 -7.27
N GLY A 129 -22.42 -8.05 -5.94
CA GLY A 129 -22.93 -9.15 -5.12
C GLY A 129 -21.86 -10.16 -4.68
N TYR A 130 -20.57 -9.84 -4.85
CA TYR A 130 -19.47 -10.71 -4.44
C TYR A 130 -19.02 -10.43 -3.00
N ARG A 131 -18.84 -11.49 -2.22
CA ARG A 131 -18.11 -11.40 -0.97
C ARG A 131 -16.62 -11.32 -1.28
N SER A 132 -15.94 -10.33 -0.72
CA SER A 132 -14.55 -10.03 -1.07
C SER A 132 -13.65 -9.79 0.13
N CYS A 133 -12.34 -9.91 -0.11
CA CYS A 133 -11.30 -9.53 0.83
C CYS A 133 -10.37 -8.45 0.24
N VAL A 134 -9.77 -7.66 1.10
CA VAL A 134 -8.77 -6.64 0.74
C VAL A 134 -7.54 -6.81 1.62
N VAL A 135 -6.36 -6.69 1.01
CA VAL A 135 -5.07 -6.66 1.72
C VAL A 135 -4.30 -5.45 1.24
N GLY A 136 -3.90 -4.58 2.15
CA GLY A 136 -3.18 -3.37 1.77
C GLY A 136 -2.68 -2.53 2.93
N THR A 137 -2.38 -1.30 2.64
CA THR A 137 -1.81 -0.32 3.57
C THR A 137 -2.71 -0.08 4.79
N LEU A 138 -4.02 -0.17 4.62
CA LEU A 138 -5.00 -0.03 5.72
C LEU A 138 -5.27 -1.36 6.47
N GLY A 139 -4.39 -2.35 6.30
CA GLY A 139 -4.54 -3.68 6.89
C GLY A 139 -5.23 -4.69 5.98
N MET A 140 -5.80 -5.73 6.59
CA MET A 140 -6.50 -6.80 5.89
C MET A 140 -7.98 -6.78 6.28
N LYS A 141 -8.87 -7.12 5.32
CA LYS A 141 -10.31 -7.03 5.51
C LYS A 141 -11.02 -8.21 4.85
N ILE A 142 -12.00 -8.80 5.54
CA ILE A 142 -12.96 -9.79 5.00
C ILE A 142 -14.36 -9.26 5.33
N GLY A 143 -15.10 -8.82 4.31
CA GLY A 143 -16.39 -8.17 4.54
C GLY A 143 -16.25 -6.97 5.48
N SER A 144 -16.88 -7.00 6.66
CA SER A 144 -16.78 -5.96 7.69
C SER A 144 -15.67 -6.20 8.72
N SER A 145 -15.04 -7.39 8.73
CA SER A 145 -14.00 -7.76 9.70
C SER A 145 -12.66 -7.18 9.29
N HIS A 146 -11.96 -6.50 10.22
CA HIS A 146 -10.65 -5.90 10.01
C HIS A 146 -9.58 -6.64 10.79
N PHE A 147 -8.41 -6.83 10.16
CA PHE A 147 -7.22 -7.44 10.74
C PHE A 147 -6.02 -6.52 10.53
N GLN A 148 -5.23 -6.35 11.55
CA GLN A 148 -4.01 -5.54 11.47
C GLN A 148 -2.94 -6.20 10.61
N SER A 149 -2.13 -5.41 9.94
CA SER A 149 -0.96 -5.87 9.19
C SER A 149 0.21 -4.91 9.44
N ALA A 150 1.39 -5.47 9.67
CA ALA A 150 2.61 -4.68 9.84
C ALA A 150 3.14 -4.10 8.50
N HIS A 151 2.68 -4.63 7.38
CA HIS A 151 3.13 -4.24 6.04
C HIS A 151 1.96 -4.10 5.08
N THR A 152 2.08 -3.22 4.10
CA THR A 152 1.13 -3.10 2.98
C THR A 152 0.88 -4.46 2.31
N THR A 153 1.92 -5.27 2.16
CA THR A 153 1.85 -6.63 1.65
C THR A 153 2.54 -7.54 2.67
N PRO A 154 1.82 -8.34 3.45
CA PRO A 154 2.36 -9.28 4.43
C PRO A 154 3.33 -10.31 3.84
N GLU A 155 4.01 -11.08 4.69
CA GLU A 155 4.80 -12.22 4.25
C GLU A 155 3.91 -13.33 3.67
N SER A 156 4.48 -14.18 2.82
CA SER A 156 3.72 -15.16 2.04
C SER A 156 2.89 -16.12 2.89
N SER A 157 3.38 -16.56 4.06
CA SER A 157 2.62 -17.42 4.97
C SER A 157 1.40 -16.70 5.58
N ASP A 158 1.53 -15.42 5.92
CA ASP A 158 0.42 -14.63 6.43
C ASP A 158 -0.64 -14.38 5.34
N LEU A 159 -0.19 -14.11 4.09
CA LEU A 159 -1.09 -13.96 2.94
C LEU A 159 -1.88 -15.25 2.68
N MET A 160 -1.20 -16.41 2.62
CA MET A 160 -1.87 -17.68 2.34
C MET A 160 -2.84 -18.06 3.46
N ARG A 161 -2.46 -17.85 4.72
CA ARG A 161 -3.34 -18.05 5.88
C ARG A 161 -4.58 -17.17 5.80
N PHE A 162 -4.39 -15.88 5.49
CA PHE A 162 -5.50 -14.94 5.35
C PHE A 162 -6.42 -15.29 4.19
N PHE A 163 -5.88 -15.61 3.01
CA PHE A 163 -6.70 -15.98 1.85
C PHE A 163 -7.44 -17.30 2.07
N ARG A 164 -6.83 -18.30 2.75
CA ARG A 164 -7.54 -19.52 3.14
C ARG A 164 -8.72 -19.21 4.07
N LYS A 165 -8.52 -18.32 5.05
CA LYS A 165 -9.61 -17.83 5.90
C LYS A 165 -10.69 -17.14 5.07
N ALA A 166 -10.33 -16.26 4.14
CA ALA A 166 -11.27 -15.54 3.27
C ALA A 166 -12.11 -16.51 2.44
N VAL A 167 -11.49 -17.54 1.83
CA VAL A 167 -12.19 -18.60 1.08
C VAL A 167 -13.15 -19.35 2.00
N THR A 168 -12.69 -19.75 3.19
CA THR A 168 -13.54 -20.47 4.17
C THR A 168 -14.74 -19.62 4.61
N GLU A 169 -14.59 -18.29 4.66
CA GLU A 169 -15.69 -17.36 4.93
C GLU A 169 -16.53 -17.01 3.69
N GLY A 170 -16.31 -17.69 2.56
CA GLY A 170 -17.11 -17.56 1.33
C GLY A 170 -16.71 -16.38 0.44
N CYS A 171 -15.53 -15.81 0.59
CA CYS A 171 -15.01 -14.85 -0.39
C CYS A 171 -14.71 -15.55 -1.71
N THR A 172 -15.06 -14.88 -2.81
CA THR A 172 -14.77 -15.30 -4.18
C THR A 172 -13.84 -14.33 -4.92
N HIS A 173 -13.73 -13.12 -4.41
CA HIS A 173 -12.94 -12.03 -5.01
C HIS A 173 -12.01 -11.40 -3.97
N GLY A 174 -10.92 -10.80 -4.45
CA GLY A 174 -10.02 -10.07 -3.57
C GLY A 174 -9.21 -9.00 -4.30
N ALA A 175 -8.77 -7.99 -3.54
CA ALA A 175 -7.84 -6.97 -3.99
C ALA A 175 -6.61 -6.96 -3.08
N LEU A 176 -5.41 -7.03 -3.68
CA LEU A 176 -4.12 -7.04 -2.97
C LEU A 176 -3.26 -5.87 -3.44
N GLU A 177 -2.88 -5.00 -2.53
CA GLU A 177 -1.81 -4.04 -2.79
C GLU A 177 -0.46 -4.77 -2.82
N VAL A 178 0.22 -4.72 -3.97
CA VAL A 178 1.52 -5.37 -4.17
C VAL A 178 2.61 -4.31 -4.20
N SER A 179 3.37 -4.20 -3.11
CA SER A 179 4.49 -3.28 -3.01
C SER A 179 5.71 -3.80 -3.78
N SER A 180 6.61 -2.90 -4.19
CA SER A 180 7.89 -3.30 -4.81
C SER A 180 8.77 -4.14 -3.87
N HIS A 181 8.74 -3.82 -2.57
CA HIS A 181 9.41 -4.64 -1.54
C HIS A 181 8.86 -6.07 -1.52
N SER A 182 7.55 -6.25 -1.58
CA SER A 182 6.94 -7.58 -1.56
C SER A 182 7.32 -8.42 -2.77
N LEU A 183 7.48 -7.79 -3.92
CA LEU A 183 7.95 -8.45 -5.14
C LEU A 183 9.43 -8.83 -5.03
N ALA A 184 10.30 -7.89 -4.64
CA ALA A 184 11.73 -8.13 -4.44
C ALA A 184 11.99 -9.18 -3.34
N LEU A 185 11.19 -9.16 -2.27
CA LEU A 185 11.29 -10.10 -1.14
C LEU A 185 10.44 -11.37 -1.32
N LYS A 186 9.92 -11.63 -2.51
CA LYS A 186 9.18 -12.86 -2.89
C LYS A 186 7.93 -13.16 -2.05
N ARG A 187 7.32 -12.14 -1.42
CA ARG A 187 6.13 -12.32 -0.57
C ARG A 187 4.91 -12.79 -1.36
N VAL A 188 4.87 -12.48 -2.65
CA VAL A 188 3.80 -12.90 -3.57
C VAL A 188 4.29 -13.88 -4.64
N TYR A 189 5.44 -14.53 -4.43
CA TYR A 189 6.04 -15.46 -5.39
C TYR A 189 5.10 -16.63 -5.70
N GLY A 190 4.92 -16.91 -6.98
CA GLY A 190 4.13 -18.03 -7.47
C GLY A 190 2.60 -17.87 -7.33
N MET A 191 2.12 -16.72 -6.83
CA MET A 191 0.67 -16.48 -6.70
C MET A 191 0.02 -16.29 -8.07
N ARG A 192 -1.22 -16.76 -8.18
CA ARG A 192 -2.09 -16.50 -9.33
C ARG A 192 -2.91 -15.24 -9.11
N PHE A 193 -2.93 -14.37 -10.10
CA PHE A 193 -3.78 -13.19 -10.16
C PHE A 193 -4.61 -13.21 -11.44
N ARG A 194 -5.92 -13.04 -11.31
CA ARG A 194 -6.79 -12.86 -12.48
C ARG A 194 -6.46 -11.55 -13.19
N VAL A 195 -6.12 -10.52 -12.41
CA VAL A 195 -5.78 -9.21 -12.95
C VAL A 195 -4.58 -8.63 -12.21
N GLY A 196 -3.60 -8.15 -12.95
CA GLY A 196 -2.51 -7.31 -12.47
C GLY A 196 -2.73 -5.87 -12.91
N VAL A 197 -2.62 -4.90 -12.00
CA VAL A 197 -2.80 -3.47 -12.27
C VAL A 197 -1.49 -2.73 -12.06
N PHE A 198 -1.03 -1.98 -13.06
CA PHE A 198 0.09 -1.06 -12.93
C PHE A 198 -0.41 0.38 -12.96
N MET A 199 -0.23 1.10 -11.82
CA MET A 199 -0.71 2.46 -11.66
C MET A 199 0.26 3.51 -12.19
N ASN A 200 1.50 3.50 -11.71
CA ASN A 200 2.55 4.47 -12.04
C ASN A 200 3.87 4.12 -11.38
N LEU A 201 4.95 4.79 -11.81
CA LEU A 201 6.24 4.76 -11.13
C LEU A 201 6.82 6.17 -11.02
N THR A 202 6.86 6.70 -9.81
CA THR A 202 7.49 7.98 -9.47
C THR A 202 8.53 7.78 -8.36
N ARG A 203 9.37 8.78 -8.10
CA ARG A 203 10.47 8.67 -7.14
C ARG A 203 9.98 8.35 -5.73
N ASP A 204 10.29 7.16 -5.25
CA ASP A 204 10.09 6.70 -3.88
C ASP A 204 10.98 5.45 -3.62
N HIS A 205 11.16 5.09 -2.34
CA HIS A 205 11.85 3.85 -1.93
C HIS A 205 13.27 3.65 -2.50
N LEU A 206 14.02 4.73 -2.82
CA LEU A 206 15.40 4.62 -3.31
C LEU A 206 16.40 4.24 -2.22
N ASP A 207 16.00 4.32 -0.96
CA ASP A 207 16.71 3.73 0.19
C ASP A 207 16.82 2.21 0.09
N PHE A 208 15.83 1.54 -0.50
CA PHE A 208 15.80 0.09 -0.73
C PHE A 208 16.25 -0.28 -2.15
N HIS A 209 15.73 0.40 -3.18
CA HIS A 209 15.94 0.03 -4.58
C HIS A 209 17.18 0.66 -5.24
N ARG A 210 17.85 1.62 -4.56
CA ARG A 210 19.04 2.38 -5.01
C ARG A 210 18.77 3.35 -6.16
N ASP A 211 18.11 2.93 -7.24
CA ASP A 211 17.79 3.74 -8.42
C ASP A 211 16.41 3.42 -9.00
N MET A 212 15.96 4.26 -9.94
CA MET A 212 14.63 4.13 -10.55
C MET A 212 14.49 2.89 -11.44
N GLU A 213 15.56 2.42 -12.06
CA GLU A 213 15.50 1.22 -12.91
C GLU A 213 15.34 -0.04 -12.05
N SER A 214 16.11 -0.15 -10.96
CA SER A 214 15.93 -1.25 -9.97
C SER A 214 14.54 -1.24 -9.36
N TYR A 215 13.99 -0.05 -9.09
CA TYR A 215 12.62 0.11 -8.60
C TYR A 215 11.58 -0.33 -9.63
N PHE A 216 11.79 0.03 -10.90
CA PHE A 216 10.96 -0.44 -12.02
C PHE A 216 11.01 -1.97 -12.17
N LEU A 217 12.22 -2.55 -12.23
CA LEU A 217 12.41 -3.99 -12.38
C LEU A 217 11.71 -4.77 -11.26
N ALA A 218 11.77 -4.27 -10.01
CA ALA A 218 11.05 -4.88 -8.90
C ALA A 218 9.52 -4.90 -9.13
N LYS A 219 8.91 -3.81 -9.62
CA LYS A 219 7.46 -3.80 -9.92
C LYS A 219 7.11 -4.65 -11.15
N LYS A 220 7.99 -4.67 -12.15
CA LYS A 220 7.83 -5.49 -13.35
C LYS A 220 7.72 -6.98 -13.03
N LEU A 221 8.33 -7.45 -11.93
CA LEU A 221 8.24 -8.84 -11.48
C LEU A 221 6.78 -9.34 -11.36
N LEU A 222 5.81 -8.47 -11.10
CA LEU A 222 4.40 -8.86 -11.08
C LEU A 222 3.92 -9.38 -12.44
N PHE A 223 4.43 -8.81 -13.53
CA PHE A 223 4.00 -9.04 -14.91
C PHE A 223 4.97 -9.92 -15.71
N SER A 224 6.01 -10.45 -15.05
CA SER A 224 7.03 -11.31 -15.65
C SER A 224 6.97 -12.73 -15.09
N GLU A 225 7.56 -13.69 -15.82
CA GLU A 225 7.66 -15.07 -15.37
C GLU A 225 8.71 -15.31 -14.28
N GLU A 226 9.60 -14.35 -14.04
CA GLU A 226 10.70 -14.47 -13.09
C GLU A 226 10.24 -14.74 -11.65
N ASN A 227 9.14 -14.11 -11.25
CA ASN A 227 8.54 -14.31 -9.93
C ASN A 227 7.48 -15.43 -9.93
N ARG A 228 7.36 -16.18 -11.02
CA ARG A 228 6.35 -17.23 -11.22
C ARG A 228 4.92 -16.80 -10.95
N ASN A 229 4.65 -15.50 -10.91
CA ASN A 229 3.28 -15.01 -10.84
C ASN A 229 2.55 -15.32 -12.14
N ARG A 230 1.29 -15.73 -12.01
CA ARG A 230 0.42 -15.95 -13.17
C ARG A 230 -0.61 -14.82 -13.20
N VAL A 231 -0.39 -13.83 -14.07
CA VAL A 231 -1.31 -12.71 -14.32
C VAL A 231 -2.02 -12.98 -15.64
N GLU A 232 -3.36 -13.12 -15.61
CA GLU A 232 -4.14 -13.45 -16.80
C GLU A 232 -4.45 -12.22 -17.65
N ALA A 233 -4.83 -11.10 -17.00
CA ALA A 233 -5.03 -9.81 -17.64
C ALA A 233 -4.20 -8.72 -16.96
N ALA A 234 -3.61 -7.80 -17.73
CA ALA A 234 -2.81 -6.71 -17.25
C ALA A 234 -3.49 -5.37 -17.57
N VAL A 235 -3.87 -4.62 -16.55
CA VAL A 235 -4.47 -3.29 -16.64
C VAL A 235 -3.39 -2.25 -16.41
N ILE A 236 -2.99 -1.53 -17.45
CA ILE A 236 -1.74 -0.79 -17.45
C ILE A 236 -1.95 0.68 -17.81
N ASN A 237 -1.45 1.58 -16.94
CA ASN A 237 -1.38 3.00 -17.22
C ASN A 237 -0.33 3.29 -18.30
N ILE A 238 -0.76 3.68 -19.49
CA ILE A 238 0.14 3.98 -20.61
C ILE A 238 0.53 5.46 -20.71
N ASP A 239 0.01 6.33 -19.86
CA ASP A 239 0.53 7.69 -19.70
C ASP A 239 1.88 7.69 -18.97
N ASP A 240 2.16 6.62 -18.19
CA ASP A 240 3.43 6.40 -17.53
C ASP A 240 4.40 5.68 -18.48
N PRO A 241 5.62 6.20 -18.71
CA PRO A 241 6.60 5.56 -19.61
C PRO A 241 6.95 4.12 -19.19
N TYR A 242 7.02 3.84 -17.88
CA TYR A 242 7.28 2.50 -17.37
C TYR A 242 6.08 1.57 -17.59
N GLY A 243 4.86 2.12 -17.59
CA GLY A 243 3.67 1.36 -17.98
C GLY A 243 3.73 0.92 -19.43
N ARG A 244 4.15 1.78 -20.36
CA ARG A 244 4.35 1.40 -21.77
C ARG A 244 5.41 0.29 -21.91
N ARG A 245 6.48 0.32 -21.12
CA ARG A 245 7.48 -0.76 -21.12
C ARG A 245 6.88 -2.09 -20.64
N ILE A 246 6.12 -2.08 -19.53
CA ILE A 246 5.42 -3.30 -19.05
C ILE A 246 4.46 -3.82 -20.11
N ALA A 247 3.65 -2.93 -20.73
CA ALA A 247 2.66 -3.32 -21.73
C ALA A 247 3.29 -3.99 -22.96
N SER A 248 4.52 -3.59 -23.34
CA SER A 248 5.24 -4.19 -24.47
C SER A 248 5.96 -5.51 -24.13
N GLU A 249 6.22 -5.78 -22.84
CA GLU A 249 7.04 -6.92 -22.40
C GLU A 249 6.21 -8.04 -21.74
N THR A 250 5.00 -7.74 -21.23
CA THR A 250 4.15 -8.74 -20.58
C THR A 250 3.49 -9.70 -21.58
N ARG A 251 3.29 -10.94 -21.16
CA ARG A 251 2.53 -11.95 -21.92
C ARG A 251 1.03 -11.94 -21.59
N ALA A 252 0.62 -11.24 -20.53
CA ALA A 252 -0.78 -11.12 -20.15
C ALA A 252 -1.57 -10.30 -21.19
N ALA A 253 -2.87 -10.55 -21.31
CA ALA A 253 -3.74 -9.73 -22.14
C ALA A 253 -3.79 -8.29 -21.59
N VAL A 254 -3.36 -7.31 -22.38
CA VAL A 254 -3.24 -5.92 -21.92
C VAL A 254 -4.54 -5.15 -22.20
N LEU A 255 -5.09 -4.53 -21.17
CA LEU A 255 -6.08 -3.48 -21.22
C LEU A 255 -5.46 -2.18 -20.73
N SER A 256 -5.13 -1.27 -21.63
CA SER A 256 -4.48 -0.01 -21.27
C SER A 256 -5.47 1.02 -20.74
N PHE A 257 -4.99 1.92 -19.88
CA PHE A 257 -5.74 3.08 -19.44
C PHE A 257 -4.87 4.33 -19.37
N GLY A 258 -5.51 5.51 -19.46
CA GLY A 258 -4.83 6.80 -19.40
C GLY A 258 -5.68 7.92 -20.00
N PHE A 259 -5.06 9.10 -20.15
CA PHE A 259 -5.61 10.24 -20.89
C PHE A 259 -5.19 10.19 -22.36
N SER A 260 -4.14 9.43 -22.69
CA SER A 260 -3.68 9.23 -24.07
C SER A 260 -4.79 8.70 -24.96
N GLU A 261 -4.78 9.13 -26.24
CA GLU A 261 -5.81 8.73 -27.21
C GLU A 261 -5.77 7.24 -27.56
N ASP A 262 -4.61 6.62 -27.43
CA ASP A 262 -4.37 5.19 -27.65
C ASP A 262 -4.73 4.31 -26.45
N ALA A 263 -5.18 4.90 -25.32
CA ALA A 263 -5.63 4.15 -24.17
C ALA A 263 -6.98 3.47 -24.41
N GLY A 264 -7.07 2.17 -24.07
CA GLY A 264 -8.31 1.40 -24.16
C GLY A 264 -9.40 1.89 -23.21
N ILE A 265 -9.01 2.40 -22.04
CA ILE A 265 -9.92 3.12 -21.13
C ILE A 265 -9.41 4.54 -20.98
N ARG A 266 -10.22 5.53 -21.31
CA ARG A 266 -9.82 6.93 -21.26
C ARG A 266 -10.92 7.86 -20.78
N VAL A 267 -10.51 8.99 -20.19
CA VAL A 267 -11.43 10.06 -19.80
C VAL A 267 -11.82 10.88 -21.05
N ARG A 268 -13.12 10.93 -21.33
CA ARG A 268 -13.69 11.78 -22.39
C ARG A 268 -14.01 13.19 -21.89
N LYS A 269 -14.60 13.26 -20.69
CA LYS A 269 -14.97 14.52 -20.03
C LYS A 269 -14.80 14.34 -18.53
N HIS A 270 -14.37 15.38 -17.85
CA HIS A 270 -14.40 15.44 -16.40
C HIS A 270 -14.62 16.87 -15.91
N GLN A 271 -15.21 17.00 -14.74
CA GLN A 271 -15.35 18.25 -14.01
C GLN A 271 -15.21 17.97 -12.53
N SER A 272 -14.18 18.51 -11.88
CA SER A 272 -13.98 18.43 -10.45
C SER A 272 -14.55 19.65 -9.74
N ARG A 273 -15.22 19.41 -8.61
CA ARG A 273 -15.74 20.41 -7.66
C ARG A 273 -15.27 20.06 -6.25
N VAL A 274 -15.56 20.91 -5.28
CA VAL A 274 -15.18 20.68 -3.87
C VAL A 274 -15.85 19.43 -3.29
N ASP A 275 -17.05 19.11 -3.77
CA ASP A 275 -17.90 18.01 -3.31
C ASP A 275 -17.74 16.71 -4.11
N GLY A 276 -16.87 16.71 -5.15
CA GLY A 276 -16.62 15.52 -5.93
C GLY A 276 -16.24 15.78 -7.39
N THR A 277 -16.22 14.71 -8.18
CA THR A 277 -15.86 14.75 -9.59
C THR A 277 -16.91 14.03 -10.44
N SER A 278 -17.39 14.70 -11.49
CA SER A 278 -18.14 14.04 -12.57
C SER A 278 -17.18 13.66 -13.68
N LEU A 279 -17.28 12.45 -14.22
CA LEU A 279 -16.47 12.03 -15.36
C LEU A 279 -17.22 11.09 -16.29
N VAL A 280 -16.81 11.07 -17.56
CA VAL A 280 -17.25 10.11 -18.57
C VAL A 280 -16.02 9.35 -19.05
N LEU A 281 -16.05 8.03 -18.90
CA LEU A 281 -15.03 7.12 -19.43
C LEU A 281 -15.53 6.49 -20.73
N GLN A 282 -14.64 6.41 -21.71
CA GLN A 282 -14.75 5.47 -22.82
C GLN A 282 -14.05 4.19 -22.43
N THR A 283 -14.70 3.05 -22.65
CA THR A 283 -14.17 1.72 -22.36
C THR A 283 -14.46 0.78 -23.54
N PRO A 284 -13.83 -0.41 -23.60
CA PRO A 284 -14.17 -1.43 -24.60
C PRO A 284 -15.63 -1.92 -24.52
N ALA A 285 -16.28 -1.78 -23.36
CA ALA A 285 -17.66 -2.16 -23.12
C ALA A 285 -18.67 -1.01 -23.38
N GLY A 286 -18.20 0.15 -23.83
CA GLY A 286 -19.00 1.35 -24.08
C GLY A 286 -18.63 2.53 -23.20
N GLU A 287 -19.41 3.62 -23.30
CA GLU A 287 -19.24 4.80 -22.45
C GLU A 287 -19.99 4.65 -21.12
N ALA A 288 -19.35 5.13 -20.03
CA ALA A 288 -19.96 5.17 -18.71
C ALA A 288 -19.69 6.50 -18.02
N GLY A 289 -20.76 7.13 -17.51
CA GLY A 289 -20.69 8.33 -16.68
C GLY A 289 -20.63 7.97 -15.20
N TYR A 290 -19.81 8.71 -14.43
CA TYR A 290 -19.61 8.51 -12.99
C TYR A 290 -19.73 9.82 -12.23
N ARG A 291 -20.23 9.75 -11.00
CA ARG A 291 -20.20 10.83 -9.99
C ARG A 291 -19.42 10.36 -8.79
N LEU A 292 -18.21 10.87 -8.61
CA LEU A 292 -17.29 10.47 -7.55
C LEU A 292 -17.41 11.47 -6.39
N ARG A 293 -17.32 11.00 -5.16
CA ARG A 293 -16.99 11.84 -4.00
C ARG A 293 -15.49 12.13 -3.90
N LEU A 294 -14.67 11.36 -4.62
CA LEU A 294 -13.24 11.56 -4.70
C LEU A 294 -12.90 12.73 -5.64
N VAL A 295 -11.94 13.57 -5.24
CA VAL A 295 -11.49 14.73 -6.00
C VAL A 295 -10.06 14.57 -6.51
N GLY A 296 -9.73 15.28 -7.60
CA GLY A 296 -8.38 15.35 -8.13
C GLY A 296 -8.05 14.34 -9.23
N ARG A 297 -7.11 14.75 -10.07
CA ARG A 297 -6.66 13.97 -11.24
C ARG A 297 -6.14 12.56 -10.87
N PRO A 298 -5.42 12.35 -9.76
CA PRO A 298 -5.02 11.00 -9.36
C PRO A 298 -6.19 10.02 -9.22
N ASN A 299 -7.34 10.50 -8.74
CA ASN A 299 -8.51 9.65 -8.59
C ASN A 299 -9.19 9.29 -9.92
N LEU A 300 -8.98 10.07 -10.98
CA LEU A 300 -9.40 9.67 -12.33
C LEU A 300 -8.62 8.44 -12.81
N TYR A 301 -7.29 8.39 -12.56
CA TYR A 301 -6.48 7.20 -12.83
C TYR A 301 -6.93 6.01 -11.98
N ASN A 302 -7.23 6.23 -10.69
CA ASN A 302 -7.69 5.14 -9.80
C ASN A 302 -9.02 4.54 -10.31
N VAL A 303 -9.95 5.37 -10.78
CA VAL A 303 -11.24 4.91 -11.34
C VAL A 303 -11.04 4.20 -12.67
N MET A 304 -10.19 4.71 -13.58
CA MET A 304 -9.86 4.01 -14.83
C MET A 304 -9.26 2.63 -14.55
N ALA A 305 -8.31 2.55 -13.63
CA ALA A 305 -7.66 1.31 -13.22
C ALA A 305 -8.65 0.30 -12.62
N ALA A 306 -9.50 0.76 -11.67
CA ALA A 306 -10.53 -0.09 -11.08
C ALA A 306 -11.59 -0.54 -12.10
N THR A 307 -11.99 0.35 -13.01
CA THR A 307 -12.90 0.00 -14.11
C THR A 307 -12.28 -1.06 -15.02
N GLY A 308 -11.01 -0.91 -15.40
CA GLY A 308 -10.30 -1.89 -16.22
C GLY A 308 -10.16 -3.24 -15.54
N ALA A 309 -9.78 -3.23 -14.26
CA ALA A 309 -9.66 -4.46 -13.48
C ALA A 309 -11.01 -5.18 -13.34
N ALA A 310 -12.08 -4.45 -13.07
CA ALA A 310 -13.42 -5.01 -12.94
C ALA A 310 -13.96 -5.55 -14.27
N LEU A 311 -13.74 -4.84 -15.40
CA LEU A 311 -14.09 -5.33 -16.74
C LEU A 311 -13.32 -6.61 -17.09
N SER A 312 -12.02 -6.68 -16.76
CA SER A 312 -11.21 -7.88 -16.97
C SER A 312 -11.68 -9.09 -16.12
N LEU A 313 -12.41 -8.83 -15.03
CA LEU A 313 -13.08 -9.86 -14.22
C LEU A 313 -14.52 -10.16 -14.67
N GLY A 314 -14.97 -9.58 -15.80
CA GLY A 314 -16.31 -9.81 -16.34
C GLY A 314 -17.44 -9.05 -15.63
N ILE A 315 -17.13 -8.04 -14.81
CA ILE A 315 -18.12 -7.21 -14.12
C ILE A 315 -18.67 -6.16 -15.09
N GLY A 316 -19.98 -6.08 -15.23
CA GLY A 316 -20.64 -5.14 -16.15
C GLY A 316 -20.57 -3.69 -15.68
N LEU A 317 -20.58 -2.74 -16.65
CA LEU A 317 -20.42 -1.29 -16.43
C LEU A 317 -21.39 -0.71 -15.39
N ASP A 318 -22.65 -1.18 -15.33
CA ASP A 318 -23.63 -0.69 -14.34
C ASP A 318 -23.24 -1.03 -12.90
N LYS A 319 -22.69 -2.22 -12.65
CA LYS A 319 -22.19 -2.60 -11.34
C LYS A 319 -20.91 -1.87 -10.97
N ILE A 320 -20.03 -1.66 -11.96
CA ILE A 320 -18.83 -0.84 -11.79
C ILE A 320 -19.22 0.58 -11.42
N ARG A 321 -20.16 1.20 -12.13
CA ARG A 321 -20.65 2.54 -11.82
C ARG A 321 -21.20 2.63 -10.40
N GLN A 322 -22.11 1.72 -10.03
CA GLN A 322 -22.68 1.67 -8.67
C GLN A 322 -21.58 1.58 -7.60
N GLY A 323 -20.57 0.73 -7.81
CA GLY A 323 -19.47 0.57 -6.88
C GLY A 323 -18.57 1.80 -6.77
N VAL A 324 -18.25 2.42 -7.90
CA VAL A 324 -17.43 3.64 -7.93
C VAL A 324 -18.15 4.82 -7.26
N GLU A 325 -19.43 5.03 -7.56
CA GLU A 325 -20.25 6.10 -6.96
C GLU A 325 -20.58 5.84 -5.49
N GLY A 326 -20.65 4.58 -5.08
CA GLY A 326 -20.91 4.15 -3.71
C GLY A 326 -19.70 4.26 -2.76
N LEU A 327 -18.51 4.59 -3.26
CA LEU A 327 -17.34 4.80 -2.41
C LEU A 327 -17.36 6.21 -1.83
N GLU A 328 -17.60 6.33 -0.52
CA GLU A 328 -17.69 7.64 0.17
C GLU A 328 -16.34 8.32 0.34
N GLY A 329 -15.27 7.55 0.52
CA GLY A 329 -13.91 8.01 0.73
C GLY A 329 -12.98 6.86 1.09
N VAL A 330 -11.70 7.16 1.18
CA VAL A 330 -10.67 6.20 1.63
C VAL A 330 -9.94 6.82 2.83
N PRO A 331 -9.87 6.13 3.98
CA PRO A 331 -9.23 6.67 5.16
C PRO A 331 -7.81 7.19 4.88
N GLY A 332 -7.52 8.43 5.28
CA GLY A 332 -6.23 9.07 5.08
C GLY A 332 -5.88 9.39 3.61
N ARG A 333 -6.86 9.49 2.72
CA ARG A 333 -6.67 9.87 1.31
C ARG A 333 -7.62 11.02 0.94
N VAL A 334 -7.09 12.26 0.94
CA VAL A 334 -7.86 13.49 0.76
C VAL A 334 -9.10 13.49 1.69
N GLU A 335 -8.92 13.02 2.90
CA GLU A 335 -10.00 12.85 3.87
C GLU A 335 -10.35 14.19 4.52
N ARG A 336 -11.61 14.63 4.40
CA ARG A 336 -12.08 15.85 5.02
C ARG A 336 -12.37 15.61 6.50
N VAL A 337 -11.89 16.55 7.33
CA VAL A 337 -12.27 16.64 8.75
C VAL A 337 -13.27 17.78 8.90
N ASP A 338 -14.50 17.41 9.21
CA ASP A 338 -15.60 18.36 9.37
C ASP A 338 -16.14 18.29 10.82
N ALA A 339 -16.13 19.42 11.49
CA ALA A 339 -16.68 19.61 12.83
C ALA A 339 -17.57 20.86 12.91
N GLY A 340 -18.04 21.38 11.76
CA GLY A 340 -18.93 22.53 11.64
C GLY A 340 -18.22 23.87 11.42
N GLN A 341 -16.93 23.85 11.07
CA GLN A 341 -16.13 25.04 10.76
C GLN A 341 -16.42 25.59 9.35
N ASP A 342 -16.09 26.88 9.16
CA ASP A 342 -16.25 27.63 7.91
C ASP A 342 -14.99 27.62 6.99
N PHE A 343 -14.03 26.75 7.27
CA PHE A 343 -12.84 26.44 6.48
C PHE A 343 -12.72 24.92 6.26
N THR A 344 -11.93 24.50 5.29
CA THR A 344 -11.74 23.09 4.99
C THR A 344 -10.47 22.55 5.64
N VAL A 345 -10.54 21.37 6.26
CA VAL A 345 -9.36 20.62 6.72
C VAL A 345 -9.31 19.29 5.98
N ILE A 346 -8.13 18.98 5.40
CA ILE A 346 -7.87 17.76 4.63
C ILE A 346 -6.69 17.03 5.25
N VAL A 347 -6.84 15.74 5.51
CA VAL A 347 -5.77 14.84 5.97
C VAL A 347 -5.43 13.87 4.86
N ASP A 348 -4.12 13.72 4.54
CA ASP A 348 -3.66 12.83 3.48
C ASP A 348 -2.35 12.14 3.83
N TYR A 349 -2.14 10.97 3.25
CA TYR A 349 -0.93 10.14 3.39
C TYR A 349 0.23 10.58 2.49
N ALA A 350 0.17 11.73 1.85
CA ALA A 350 1.22 12.23 0.95
C ALA A 350 2.54 12.45 1.70
N HIS A 351 3.51 11.57 1.50
CA HIS A 351 4.80 11.51 2.18
C HIS A 351 6.00 11.41 1.21
N SER A 352 5.76 11.52 -0.09
CA SER A 352 6.77 11.59 -1.15
C SER A 352 6.63 12.90 -1.94
N PRO A 353 7.67 13.36 -2.66
CA PRO A 353 7.59 14.58 -3.47
C PRO A 353 6.40 14.59 -4.43
N ASP A 354 6.25 13.55 -5.24
CA ASP A 354 5.16 13.41 -6.21
C ASP A 354 3.78 13.40 -5.54
N SER A 355 3.62 12.65 -4.43
CA SER A 355 2.33 12.60 -3.74
C SER A 355 1.95 13.95 -3.10
N LEU A 356 2.91 14.67 -2.53
CA LEU A 356 2.67 16.01 -1.97
C LEU A 356 2.33 17.02 -3.08
N GLU A 357 3.06 16.99 -4.19
CA GLU A 357 2.79 17.87 -5.32
C GLU A 357 1.41 17.61 -5.93
N ASN A 358 1.04 16.34 -6.12
CA ASN A 358 -0.27 15.95 -6.62
C ASN A 358 -1.40 16.35 -5.66
N LEU A 359 -1.21 16.20 -4.36
CA LEU A 359 -2.17 16.63 -3.34
C LEU A 359 -2.37 18.14 -3.39
N LEU A 360 -1.29 18.92 -3.31
CA LEU A 360 -1.36 20.39 -3.28
C LEU A 360 -1.90 20.95 -4.61
N ASN A 361 -1.50 20.41 -5.76
CA ASN A 361 -2.08 20.76 -7.06
C ASN A 361 -3.56 20.41 -7.19
N THR A 362 -4.00 19.33 -6.51
CA THR A 362 -5.43 18.98 -6.48
C THR A 362 -6.21 20.01 -5.67
N VAL A 363 -5.71 20.35 -4.48
CA VAL A 363 -6.37 21.28 -3.57
C VAL A 363 -6.33 22.72 -4.10
N SER A 364 -5.22 23.16 -4.70
CA SER A 364 -5.08 24.52 -5.25
C SER A 364 -6.05 24.84 -6.39
N ARG A 365 -6.59 23.82 -7.06
CA ARG A 365 -7.62 23.98 -8.10
C ARG A 365 -9.04 24.09 -7.57
N LEU A 366 -9.23 23.82 -6.29
CA LEU A 366 -10.53 24.01 -5.64
C LEU A 366 -10.67 25.48 -5.22
N PRO A 367 -11.89 26.06 -5.20
CA PRO A 367 -12.07 27.39 -4.65
C PRO A 367 -11.60 27.47 -3.20
N HIS A 368 -10.65 28.37 -2.92
CA HIS A 368 -10.13 28.60 -1.56
C HIS A 368 -9.62 30.04 -1.44
N ALA A 369 -9.57 30.54 -0.22
CA ALA A 369 -8.98 31.85 0.10
C ALA A 369 -7.46 31.72 0.25
N ARG A 370 -6.99 30.82 1.13
CA ARG A 370 -5.58 30.49 1.32
C ARG A 370 -5.41 28.98 1.47
N LEU A 371 -4.27 28.46 1.01
CA LEU A 371 -3.84 27.09 1.23
C LEU A 371 -2.74 27.04 2.29
N ILE A 372 -3.03 26.45 3.45
CA ILE A 372 -2.09 26.27 4.56
C ILE A 372 -1.69 24.80 4.59
N THR A 373 -0.40 24.51 4.51
CA THR A 373 0.11 23.14 4.49
C THR A 373 0.89 22.80 5.75
N VAL A 374 0.54 21.70 6.40
CA VAL A 374 1.29 21.07 7.50
C VAL A 374 1.88 19.76 6.98
N PHE A 375 3.21 19.61 7.00
CA PHE A 375 3.87 18.38 6.55
C PHE A 375 5.17 18.11 7.28
N GLY A 376 5.64 16.86 7.17
CA GLY A 376 6.93 16.43 7.68
C GLY A 376 7.50 15.28 6.86
N CYS A 377 8.72 14.86 7.18
CA CYS A 377 9.36 13.71 6.58
C CYS A 377 9.74 12.68 7.64
N GLY A 378 9.64 11.39 7.29
CA GLY A 378 10.06 10.31 8.17
C GLY A 378 11.58 10.19 8.26
N GLY A 379 12.09 9.81 9.45
CA GLY A 379 13.47 9.36 9.65
C GLY A 379 13.67 7.92 9.17
N ASP A 380 14.92 7.50 9.03
CA ASP A 380 15.33 6.19 8.49
C ASP A 380 14.70 5.89 7.11
N ARG A 381 14.65 6.93 6.27
CA ARG A 381 14.09 6.92 4.91
C ARG A 381 14.95 7.76 3.97
N ASP A 382 14.59 7.78 2.67
CA ASP A 382 15.27 8.61 1.67
C ASP A 382 15.39 10.07 2.12
N ARG A 383 16.59 10.47 2.50
CA ARG A 383 16.90 11.84 2.97
C ARG A 383 16.83 12.86 1.84
N THR A 384 17.07 12.43 0.60
CA THR A 384 17.15 13.30 -0.57
C THR A 384 15.80 13.91 -0.97
N LYS A 385 14.68 13.33 -0.51
CA LYS A 385 13.34 13.85 -0.75
C LYS A 385 13.00 15.07 0.12
N ARG A 386 13.68 15.26 1.26
CA ARG A 386 13.35 16.30 2.26
C ARG A 386 13.38 17.72 1.69
N PRO A 387 14.48 18.17 1.04
CA PRO A 387 14.51 19.50 0.43
C PRO A 387 13.53 19.63 -0.74
N ILE A 388 13.30 18.57 -1.51
CA ILE A 388 12.35 18.58 -2.64
C ILE A 388 10.93 18.82 -2.11
N MET A 389 10.51 18.13 -1.05
CA MET A 389 9.19 18.30 -0.43
C MET A 389 9.04 19.70 0.16
N GLY A 390 10.11 20.26 0.78
CA GLY A 390 10.13 21.64 1.26
C GLY A 390 9.87 22.65 0.15
N GLU A 391 10.57 22.52 -0.98
CA GLU A 391 10.41 23.38 -2.16
C GLU A 391 9.00 23.28 -2.77
N ILE A 392 8.46 22.08 -2.89
CA ILE A 392 7.08 21.85 -3.36
C ILE A 392 6.07 22.53 -2.45
N ALA A 393 6.22 22.38 -1.13
CA ALA A 393 5.29 22.96 -0.17
C ALA A 393 5.23 24.49 -0.26
N VAL A 394 6.36 25.18 -0.27
CA VAL A 394 6.38 26.65 -0.36
C VAL A 394 6.03 27.22 -1.72
N ARG A 395 6.14 26.42 -2.78
CA ARG A 395 5.75 26.80 -4.13
C ARG A 395 4.24 26.73 -4.35
N LEU A 396 3.56 25.79 -3.68
CA LEU A 396 2.15 25.47 -3.92
C LEU A 396 1.21 25.84 -2.76
N SER A 397 1.72 26.50 -1.71
CA SER A 397 0.93 26.90 -0.56
C SER A 397 1.09 28.40 -0.29
N ASP A 398 0.13 28.98 0.44
CA ASP A 398 0.22 30.37 0.93
C ASP A 398 0.92 30.46 2.29
N PHE A 399 0.93 29.38 3.06
CA PHE A 399 1.67 29.25 4.32
C PHE A 399 2.04 27.78 4.59
N VAL A 400 3.23 27.53 5.14
CA VAL A 400 3.72 26.19 5.44
C VAL A 400 4.13 26.04 6.90
N PHE A 401 3.64 24.97 7.54
CA PHE A 401 4.16 24.46 8.82
C PHE A 401 4.97 23.19 8.53
N ALA A 402 6.29 23.24 8.74
CA ALA A 402 7.14 22.07 8.70
C ALA A 402 7.25 21.46 10.10
N THR A 403 6.99 20.17 10.23
CA THR A 403 6.91 19.49 11.53
C THR A 403 7.45 18.06 11.47
N SER A 404 7.51 17.38 12.62
CA SER A 404 7.86 15.96 12.66
C SER A 404 6.75 15.09 12.08
N ASP A 405 7.17 14.07 11.34
CA ASP A 405 6.34 12.91 10.97
C ASP A 405 6.64 11.75 11.96
N ASN A 406 7.28 10.68 11.53
CA ASN A 406 7.85 9.61 12.34
C ASN A 406 9.38 9.77 12.35
N PRO A 407 10.01 10.45 13.30
CA PRO A 407 11.46 10.66 13.27
C PRO A 407 12.27 9.36 13.45
N ARG A 408 11.69 8.32 14.06
CA ARG A 408 12.34 7.03 14.33
C ARG A 408 13.66 7.22 15.09
N SER A 409 14.79 6.70 14.55
CA SER A 409 16.10 6.83 15.21
C SER A 409 16.83 8.13 14.91
N GLU A 410 16.34 8.96 13.95
CA GLU A 410 16.97 10.22 13.59
C GLU A 410 16.52 11.38 14.49
N ASP A 411 17.40 12.38 14.68
CA ASP A 411 17.03 13.62 15.36
C ASP A 411 15.97 14.38 14.54
N PRO A 412 14.81 14.72 15.13
CA PRO A 412 13.77 15.48 14.45
C PRO A 412 14.27 16.83 13.91
N ILE A 413 15.22 17.48 14.59
CA ILE A 413 15.77 18.78 14.16
C ILE A 413 16.59 18.62 12.89
N GLU A 414 17.45 17.60 12.79
CA GLU A 414 18.22 17.33 11.56
C GLU A 414 17.30 17.06 10.36
N ILE A 415 16.17 16.39 10.60
CA ILE A 415 15.17 16.17 9.54
C ILE A 415 14.56 17.50 9.08
N LEU A 416 14.21 18.37 10.02
CA LEU A 416 13.61 19.68 9.74
C LEU A 416 14.59 20.64 9.07
N ASP A 417 15.86 20.63 9.47
CA ASP A 417 16.93 21.42 8.83
C ASP A 417 17.10 21.01 7.34
N ALA A 418 17.04 19.70 7.06
CA ALA A 418 17.07 19.21 5.68
C ALA A 418 15.82 19.65 4.87
N ILE A 419 14.64 19.70 5.48
CA ILE A 419 13.43 20.24 4.85
C ILE A 419 13.57 21.73 4.60
N GLU A 420 14.12 22.50 5.57
CA GLU A 420 14.26 23.94 5.52
C GLU A 420 15.13 24.40 4.34
N THR A 421 16.12 23.61 3.93
CA THR A 421 16.91 23.92 2.73
C THR A 421 16.06 24.05 1.45
N GLY A 422 14.93 23.35 1.40
CA GLY A 422 13.94 23.46 0.32
C GLY A 422 12.96 24.60 0.56
N LEU A 423 12.47 24.80 1.79
CA LEU A 423 11.54 25.87 2.15
C LEU A 423 12.09 27.26 1.80
N ARG A 424 13.39 27.48 1.98
CA ARG A 424 14.07 28.76 1.65
C ARG A 424 14.07 29.10 0.16
N LYS A 425 13.70 28.19 -0.74
CA LYS A 425 13.73 28.40 -2.19
C LYS A 425 12.44 28.99 -2.77
N GLY A 426 11.37 29.04 -2.01
CA GLY A 426 10.07 29.49 -2.53
C GLY A 426 9.51 30.72 -1.81
N PRO A 427 8.38 31.25 -2.31
CA PRO A 427 7.87 32.56 -1.87
C PRO A 427 7.00 32.49 -0.61
N ALA A 428 6.40 31.33 -0.29
CA ALA A 428 5.48 31.27 0.83
C ALA A 428 6.19 31.37 2.18
N PRO A 429 5.67 32.15 3.13
CA PRO A 429 6.15 32.15 4.49
C PRO A 429 5.96 30.76 5.13
N TYR A 430 6.89 30.42 6.02
CA TYR A 430 6.84 29.14 6.72
C TYR A 430 7.20 29.28 8.20
N ARG A 431 6.80 28.28 8.98
CA ARG A 431 7.20 28.08 10.37
C ARG A 431 7.65 26.64 10.56
N ILE A 432 8.76 26.47 11.29
CA ILE A 432 9.23 25.19 11.77
C ILE A 432 8.70 24.98 13.19
N GLU A 433 7.98 23.89 13.40
CA GLU A 433 7.45 23.49 14.71
C GLU A 433 7.66 21.97 14.86
N PRO A 434 8.66 21.54 15.62
CA PRO A 434 8.98 20.13 15.78
C PRO A 434 7.83 19.30 16.39
N ASP A 435 7.04 19.89 17.27
CA ASP A 435 5.87 19.24 17.85
C ASP A 435 4.70 19.28 16.86
N ARG A 436 4.37 18.09 16.29
CA ARG A 436 3.30 17.97 15.29
C ARG A 436 1.93 18.42 15.81
N ARG A 437 1.63 18.18 17.10
CA ARG A 437 0.38 18.66 17.70
C ARG A 437 0.29 20.18 17.67
N LYS A 438 1.37 20.86 18.06
CA LYS A 438 1.44 22.34 18.07
C LYS A 438 1.41 22.90 16.63
N ALA A 439 2.04 22.22 15.68
CA ALA A 439 1.98 22.64 14.28
C ALA A 439 0.55 22.58 13.73
N ILE A 440 -0.17 21.48 13.96
CA ILE A 440 -1.58 21.34 13.55
C ILE A 440 -2.47 22.35 14.28
N GLU A 441 -2.28 22.56 15.59
CA GLU A 441 -3.01 23.55 16.37
C GLU A 441 -2.81 24.97 15.83
N ALA A 442 -1.55 25.32 15.52
CA ALA A 442 -1.23 26.61 14.93
C ALA A 442 -1.88 26.82 13.55
N ALA A 443 -1.88 25.78 12.70
CA ALA A 443 -2.50 25.83 11.39
C ALA A 443 -4.04 25.98 11.47
N VAL A 444 -4.70 25.20 12.32
CA VAL A 444 -6.16 25.26 12.53
C VAL A 444 -6.56 26.61 13.14
N THR A 445 -5.78 27.14 14.09
CA THR A 445 -6.05 28.44 14.73
C THR A 445 -5.85 29.61 13.76
N ALA A 446 -4.89 29.52 12.83
CA ALA A 446 -4.62 30.54 11.83
C ALA A 446 -5.63 30.55 10.67
N ALA A 447 -6.43 29.47 10.53
CA ALA A 447 -7.40 29.33 9.46
C ALA A 447 -8.60 30.29 9.62
N ARG A 448 -9.05 30.83 8.49
CA ARG A 448 -10.19 31.74 8.35
C ARG A 448 -11.22 31.14 7.40
N THR A 449 -12.39 31.76 7.37
CA THR A 449 -13.47 31.40 6.40
C THR A 449 -12.93 31.26 4.99
N GLY A 450 -13.17 30.12 4.36
CA GLY A 450 -12.76 29.82 2.99
C GLY A 450 -11.32 29.33 2.84
N ASP A 451 -10.50 29.26 3.90
CA ASP A 451 -9.18 28.68 3.84
C ASP A 451 -9.24 27.14 3.70
N VAL A 452 -8.16 26.57 3.19
CA VAL A 452 -7.93 25.12 3.21
C VAL A 452 -6.65 24.82 3.99
N VAL A 453 -6.78 23.98 5.02
CA VAL A 453 -5.66 23.41 5.77
C VAL A 453 -5.41 21.99 5.30
N VAL A 454 -4.23 21.70 4.78
CA VAL A 454 -3.79 20.36 4.39
C VAL A 454 -2.81 19.83 5.42
N ILE A 455 -3.12 18.66 6.01
CA ILE A 455 -2.25 17.94 6.94
C ILE A 455 -1.75 16.70 6.22
N ALA A 456 -0.49 16.72 5.76
CA ALA A 456 0.11 15.67 4.94
C ALA A 456 1.13 14.84 5.72
N GLY A 457 1.30 13.57 5.27
CA GLY A 457 2.30 12.62 5.74
C GLY A 457 1.71 11.37 6.35
N LYS A 458 0.93 11.49 7.41
CA LYS A 458 0.45 10.34 8.21
C LYS A 458 -0.87 9.74 7.70
N GLY A 459 -1.76 10.56 7.15
CA GLY A 459 -3.04 10.08 6.62
C GLY A 459 -3.84 9.26 7.64
N HIS A 460 -3.90 7.95 7.44
CA HIS A 460 -4.62 7.01 8.29
C HIS A 460 -3.85 6.53 9.53
N GLU A 461 -2.53 6.80 9.61
CA GLU A 461 -1.71 6.36 10.76
C GLU A 461 -2.24 6.98 12.06
N ASP A 462 -2.40 6.13 13.07
CA ASP A 462 -2.90 6.50 14.40
C ASP A 462 -1.79 6.48 15.47
N TYR A 463 -0.52 6.52 15.04
CA TYR A 463 0.66 6.49 15.89
C TYR A 463 1.76 7.44 15.40
N GLN A 464 2.70 7.79 16.27
CA GLN A 464 3.96 8.44 15.93
C GLN A 464 5.13 7.63 16.53
N ILE A 465 6.14 7.32 15.70
CA ILE A 465 7.33 6.56 16.08
C ILE A 465 8.44 7.54 16.43
N LEU A 466 8.83 7.54 17.69
CA LEU A 466 9.95 8.27 18.25
C LEU A 466 11.16 7.33 18.42
N ALA A 467 12.31 7.87 18.79
CA ALA A 467 13.54 7.08 18.92
C ALA A 467 13.43 5.92 19.92
N ASP A 468 12.72 6.13 21.03
CA ASP A 468 12.60 5.21 22.15
C ASP A 468 11.23 4.56 22.31
N ARG A 469 10.21 5.08 21.64
CA ARG A 469 8.82 4.65 21.82
C ARG A 469 7.92 4.98 20.65
N THR A 470 6.78 4.30 20.60
CA THR A 470 5.65 4.64 19.72
C THR A 470 4.52 5.20 20.58
N ILE A 471 3.98 6.34 20.19
CA ILE A 471 2.86 7.00 20.88
C ILE A 471 1.62 7.00 19.99
N PRO A 472 0.40 6.97 20.56
CA PRO A 472 -0.83 7.20 19.83
C PRO A 472 -0.87 8.62 19.27
N PHE A 473 -1.12 8.77 17.97
CA PHE A 473 -1.21 10.06 17.29
C PHE A 473 -1.99 9.96 15.99
N ASP A 474 -3.18 10.52 15.93
CA ASP A 474 -4.06 10.50 14.75
C ASP A 474 -4.38 11.94 14.33
N ASP A 475 -3.87 12.35 13.16
CA ASP A 475 -4.07 13.70 12.61
C ASP A 475 -5.54 14.08 12.48
N ARG A 476 -6.41 13.14 12.12
CA ARG A 476 -7.86 13.35 11.89
C ARG A 476 -8.59 13.64 13.19
N LYS A 477 -8.32 12.81 14.21
CA LYS A 477 -8.93 12.98 15.55
C LYS A 477 -8.48 14.28 16.17
N LEU A 478 -7.17 14.55 16.12
CA LEU A 478 -6.58 15.76 16.65
C LEU A 478 -7.14 17.01 15.97
N ALA A 479 -7.19 17.04 14.63
CA ALA A 479 -7.76 18.17 13.90
C ALA A 479 -9.23 18.40 14.28
N GLY A 480 -10.03 17.33 14.36
CA GLY A 480 -11.44 17.42 14.79
C GLY A 480 -11.62 17.94 16.23
N GLU A 481 -10.74 17.55 17.17
CA GLU A 481 -10.73 18.07 18.55
C GLU A 481 -10.40 19.56 18.56
N LEU A 482 -9.33 19.97 17.88
CA LEU A 482 -8.88 21.36 17.82
C LEU A 482 -9.92 22.28 17.17
N ILE A 483 -10.59 21.82 16.11
CA ILE A 483 -11.68 22.58 15.47
C ILE A 483 -12.83 22.79 16.46
N ARG A 484 -13.29 21.73 17.14
CA ARG A 484 -14.36 21.86 18.15
C ARG A 484 -14.01 22.84 19.28
N ASP A 485 -12.76 22.80 19.73
CA ASP A 485 -12.30 23.72 20.78
C ASP A 485 -12.15 25.15 20.27
N LEU A 486 -11.77 25.35 19.01
CA LEU A 486 -11.75 26.68 18.37
C LEU A 486 -13.17 27.28 18.27
N LEU A 487 -14.16 26.46 17.84
CA LEU A 487 -15.54 26.88 17.70
C LEU A 487 -16.21 27.24 19.04
N LYS A 488 -15.82 26.60 20.15
CA LYS A 488 -16.30 26.97 21.49
C LYS A 488 -15.74 28.30 21.98
N LYS A 489 -14.57 28.72 21.47
CA LYS A 489 -13.92 29.99 21.87
C LYS A 489 -14.32 31.17 21.01
N ARG A 490 -14.90 30.93 19.82
CA ARG A 490 -15.49 31.94 18.92
C ARG A 490 -16.97 32.16 19.28
#